data_710418084c54176b87534300d6f56b4f
#
_entry.id   710418084c54176b87534300d6f56b4f
#
_cell.length_a   1.000
_cell.length_b   1.000
_cell.length_c   1.000
_cell.angle_alpha   90.00
_cell.angle_beta   90.00
_cell.angle_gamma   90.00
#
_symmetry.space_group_name_H-M   'P 1'
#
loop_
_entity.id
_entity.type
_entity.pdbx_description
1 polymer ?
#
loop_
_entity_poly.entity_id
_entity_poly.type
_entity_poly.pdbx_seq_one_letter_code
_entity_poly.pdbx_strand_id
1 'polypeptide(L)'
;MGAYKYIQELYRKKQSDVMRYLLRVRVWQYRQLSRVHRAPRPTRPDKARNLGYRAKQGFLIYRTKVRRGNRRKPVPKGCTYGKPKNHGVNQLKPTRNLQALAEERVGRVCGGLRVLNSYWVGQDNTYKYYEVILIDPFHKAIRRDPKVNWICNGVFLCASFQFCS
;
A
#
# COMPACT_ATOMS: atom_id res chain seq x y z
N MET A 1 -17.39 9.62 22.36
CA MET A 1 -16.67 9.18 21.11
C MET A 1 -15.45 8.36 21.50
N GLY A 2 -15.14 7.26 20.80
CA GLY A 2 -13.97 6.44 21.09
C GLY A 2 -12.66 7.03 20.57
N ALA A 3 -11.51 6.56 21.10
CA ALA A 3 -10.18 7.05 20.75
C ALA A 3 -9.88 7.06 19.24
N TYR A 4 -10.34 6.07 18.49
CA TYR A 4 -10.14 6.01 17.03
C TYR A 4 -10.81 7.17 16.29
N LYS A 5 -11.93 7.69 16.79
CA LYS A 5 -12.59 8.85 16.19
C LYS A 5 -11.73 10.12 16.33
N TYR A 6 -11.11 10.33 17.49
CA TYR A 6 -10.19 11.45 17.71
C TYR A 6 -8.94 11.34 16.83
N ILE A 7 -8.36 10.14 16.72
CA ILE A 7 -7.22 9.90 15.82
C ILE A 7 -7.61 10.19 14.37
N GLN A 8 -8.79 9.77 13.93
CA GLN A 8 -9.29 10.06 12.59
C GLN A 8 -9.41 11.57 12.33
N GLU A 9 -9.92 12.33 13.30
CA GLU A 9 -10.04 13.79 13.16
C GLU A 9 -8.67 14.47 13.09
N LEU A 10 -7.69 14.01 13.88
CA LEU A 10 -6.30 14.50 13.77
C LEU A 10 -5.71 14.25 12.38
N TYR A 11 -5.91 13.06 11.81
CA TYR A 11 -5.44 12.74 10.46
C TYR A 11 -6.16 13.51 9.35
N ARG A 12 -7.37 13.98 9.58
CA ARG A 12 -8.05 14.88 8.62
C ARG A 12 -7.36 16.24 8.53
N LYS A 13 -6.75 16.70 9.61
CA LYS A 13 -6.05 18.00 9.70
C LYS A 13 -4.52 17.80 9.58
N LYS A 14 -4.06 17.22 8.48
CA LYS A 14 -2.63 16.91 8.25
C LYS A 14 -1.73 18.15 8.19
N GLN A 15 -2.26 19.34 7.94
CA GLN A 15 -1.52 20.59 7.89
C GLN A 15 -1.34 21.23 9.27
N SER A 16 -1.91 20.67 10.34
CA SER A 16 -1.64 21.11 11.70
C SER A 16 -0.18 20.88 12.08
N ASP A 17 0.37 21.68 12.98
CA ASP A 17 1.78 21.58 13.39
C ASP A 17 2.12 20.20 13.97
N VAL A 18 1.23 19.63 14.76
CA VAL A 18 1.40 18.29 15.34
C VAL A 18 1.52 17.23 14.23
N MET A 19 0.61 17.22 13.27
CA MET A 19 0.61 16.24 12.20
C MET A 19 1.76 16.46 11.21
N ARG A 20 2.11 17.70 10.92
CA ARG A 20 3.29 18.02 10.10
C ARG A 20 4.56 17.48 10.73
N TYR A 21 4.78 17.71 12.01
CA TYR A 21 5.92 17.22 12.74
C TYR A 21 5.97 15.68 12.74
N LEU A 22 4.88 15.03 13.15
CA LEU A 22 4.80 13.57 13.20
C LEU A 22 5.05 12.91 11.85
N LEU A 23 4.42 13.40 10.80
CA LEU A 23 4.61 12.87 9.45
C LEU A 23 6.04 13.06 8.96
N ARG A 24 6.66 14.21 9.25
CA ARG A 24 8.05 14.49 8.89
C ARG A 24 9.02 13.51 9.56
N VAL A 25 8.88 13.30 10.86
CA VAL A 25 9.73 12.37 11.62
C VAL A 25 9.53 10.92 11.15
N ARG A 26 8.29 10.49 10.95
CA ARG A 26 7.97 9.14 10.47
C ARG A 26 8.51 8.88 9.07
N VAL A 27 8.35 9.81 8.16
CA VAL A 27 8.88 9.70 6.78
C VAL A 27 10.41 9.63 6.80
N TRP A 28 11.07 10.40 7.66
CA TRP A 28 12.51 10.29 7.84
C TRP A 28 12.92 8.88 8.27
N GLN A 29 12.23 8.29 9.25
CA GLN A 29 12.48 6.91 9.69
C GLN A 29 12.26 5.90 8.56
N TYR A 30 11.16 6.01 7.82
CA TYR A 30 10.82 5.07 6.74
C TYR A 30 11.81 5.13 5.57
N ARG A 31 12.44 6.27 5.36
CA ARG A 31 13.46 6.45 4.33
C ARG A 31 14.72 5.65 4.63
N GLN A 32 15.09 5.52 5.92
CA GLN A 32 16.25 4.75 6.37
C GLN A 32 16.03 3.23 6.28
N LEU A 33 14.79 2.77 6.38
CA LEU A 33 14.45 1.36 6.36
C LEU A 33 14.47 0.77 4.95
N SER A 34 14.53 -0.56 4.88
CA SER A 34 14.44 -1.31 3.61
C SER A 34 13.15 -0.99 2.86
N ARG A 35 13.15 -1.27 1.54
CA ARG A 35 12.00 -0.97 0.68
C ARG A 35 10.71 -1.66 1.13
N VAL A 36 10.82 -2.90 1.58
CA VAL A 36 9.72 -3.67 2.17
C VAL A 36 10.20 -4.16 3.53
N HIS A 37 9.47 -3.85 4.57
CA HIS A 37 9.79 -4.27 5.95
C HIS A 37 8.51 -4.49 6.76
N ARG A 38 8.61 -5.35 7.75
CA ARG A 38 7.50 -5.62 8.66
C ARG A 38 7.32 -4.44 9.62
N ALA A 39 6.07 -4.00 9.80
CA ALA A 39 5.69 -3.07 10.86
C ALA A 39 5.12 -3.86 12.05
N PRO A 40 5.55 -3.60 13.30
CA PRO A 40 5.07 -4.33 14.46
C PRO A 40 3.58 -4.10 14.74
N ARG A 41 3.09 -2.93 14.40
CA ARG A 41 1.67 -2.54 14.52
C ARG A 41 1.31 -1.50 13.46
N PRO A 42 0.01 -1.35 13.12
CA PRO A 42 -0.40 -0.34 12.16
C PRO A 42 -0.11 1.08 12.68
N THR A 43 0.45 1.92 11.83
CA THR A 43 0.72 3.34 12.14
C THR A 43 -0.58 4.14 12.24
N ARG A 44 -1.61 3.71 11.50
CA ARG A 44 -2.94 4.31 11.51
C ARG A 44 -3.97 3.25 11.92
N PRO A 45 -4.16 3.03 13.24
CA PRO A 45 -5.04 1.96 13.72
C PRO A 45 -6.51 2.17 13.34
N ASP A 46 -6.98 3.42 13.28
CA ASP A 46 -8.31 3.80 12.81
C ASP A 46 -8.54 3.31 11.37
N LYS A 47 -7.62 3.64 10.48
CA LYS A 47 -7.71 3.29 9.05
C LYS A 47 -7.54 1.78 8.84
N ALA A 48 -6.59 1.16 9.51
CA ALA A 48 -6.36 -0.28 9.42
C ALA A 48 -7.61 -1.08 9.81
N ARG A 49 -8.25 -0.72 10.92
CA ARG A 49 -9.48 -1.38 11.39
C ARG A 49 -10.64 -1.21 10.42
N ASN A 50 -10.82 -0.03 9.83
CA ASN A 50 -11.85 0.21 8.82
C ASN A 50 -11.64 -0.63 7.55
N LEU A 51 -10.38 -0.96 7.23
CA LEU A 51 -10.01 -1.78 6.08
C LEU A 51 -9.97 -3.29 6.39
N GLY A 52 -10.40 -3.70 7.56
CA GLY A 52 -10.55 -5.10 7.94
C GLY A 52 -9.46 -5.67 8.85
N TYR A 53 -8.44 -4.89 9.22
CA TYR A 53 -7.41 -5.34 10.15
C TYR A 53 -8.00 -5.64 11.55
N ARG A 54 -7.52 -6.71 12.15
CA ARG A 54 -7.78 -7.06 13.54
C ARG A 54 -6.47 -7.37 14.26
N ALA A 55 -6.38 -6.96 15.53
CA ALA A 55 -5.20 -7.21 16.38
C ALA A 55 -5.24 -8.64 16.94
N LYS A 56 -5.14 -9.62 16.07
CA LYS A 56 -5.08 -11.05 16.40
C LYS A 56 -4.05 -11.74 15.52
N GLN A 57 -3.66 -12.94 15.92
CA GLN A 57 -2.74 -13.79 15.15
C GLN A 57 -3.30 -14.06 13.74
N GLY A 58 -2.43 -14.12 12.77
CA GLY A 58 -2.78 -14.28 11.36
C GLY A 58 -2.92 -12.97 10.58
N PHE A 59 -2.94 -11.79 11.25
CA PHE A 59 -2.87 -10.48 10.61
C PHE A 59 -1.47 -9.87 10.76
N LEU A 60 -0.92 -9.38 9.67
CA LEU A 60 0.39 -8.76 9.62
C LEU A 60 0.33 -7.44 8.85
N ILE A 61 1.23 -6.54 9.21
CA ILE A 61 1.40 -5.27 8.49
C ILE A 61 2.81 -5.21 7.92
N TYR A 62 2.89 -4.96 6.62
CA TYR A 62 4.14 -4.65 5.95
C TYR A 62 4.10 -3.25 5.39
N ARG A 63 5.20 -2.51 5.56
CA ARG A 63 5.34 -1.17 5.01
C ARG A 63 6.23 -1.20 3.79
N THR A 64 5.86 -0.44 2.77
CA THR A 64 6.63 -0.32 1.54
C THR A 64 6.72 1.12 1.06
N LYS A 65 7.83 1.45 0.41
CA LYS A 65 8.03 2.73 -0.27
C LYS A 65 8.01 2.54 -1.77
N VAL A 66 7.27 3.40 -2.46
CA VAL A 66 7.11 3.41 -3.92
C VAL A 66 7.53 4.77 -4.44
N ARG A 67 8.42 4.79 -5.44
CA ARG A 67 8.88 6.03 -6.05
C ARG A 67 7.72 6.77 -6.73
N ARG A 68 7.63 8.07 -6.52
CA ARG A 68 6.63 8.95 -7.14
C ARG A 68 7.01 9.25 -8.59
N GLY A 69 6.05 9.72 -9.33
CA GLY A 69 6.21 10.19 -10.70
C GLY A 69 5.27 9.49 -11.66
N ASN A 70 5.29 9.99 -12.89
CA ASN A 70 4.52 9.47 -13.99
C ASN A 70 5.34 8.45 -14.79
N ARG A 71 4.68 7.77 -15.71
CA ARG A 71 5.33 6.90 -16.68
C ARG A 71 5.95 7.73 -17.79
N ARG A 72 7.23 7.50 -18.07
CA ARG A 72 7.86 7.99 -19.30
C ARG A 72 7.79 6.92 -20.37
N LYS A 73 7.44 7.29 -21.58
CA LYS A 73 7.46 6.36 -22.72
C LYS A 73 8.89 5.93 -23.02
N PRO A 74 9.18 4.62 -23.12
CA PRO A 74 10.52 4.11 -23.41
C PRO A 74 10.84 4.27 -24.91
N VAL A 75 11.17 5.49 -25.32
CA VAL A 75 11.59 5.80 -26.70
C VAL A 75 12.95 6.46 -26.70
N PRO A 76 13.86 6.09 -27.62
CA PRO A 76 15.19 6.69 -27.72
C PRO A 76 15.11 8.20 -27.95
N LYS A 77 15.85 8.99 -27.18
CA LYS A 77 15.95 10.46 -27.28
C LYS A 77 14.57 11.20 -27.28
N GLY A 78 13.51 10.55 -26.80
CA GLY A 78 12.14 11.13 -26.80
C GLY A 78 11.51 11.24 -28.19
N CYS A 79 12.07 10.62 -29.21
CA CYS A 79 11.53 10.61 -30.55
C CYS A 79 10.50 9.48 -30.74
N THR A 80 9.26 9.86 -30.98
CA THR A 80 8.20 8.92 -31.39
C THR A 80 7.97 9.05 -32.88
N TYR A 81 7.93 7.91 -33.55
CA TYR A 81 7.52 7.86 -34.95
C TYR A 81 6.01 7.62 -35.06
N GLY A 82 5.31 8.27 -35.97
CA GLY A 82 3.89 8.09 -36.21
C GLY A 82 3.07 9.38 -36.13
N LYS A 83 1.76 9.23 -36.06
CA LYS A 83 0.81 10.36 -36.10
C LYS A 83 0.93 11.23 -34.82
N PRO A 84 0.62 12.56 -34.90
CA PRO A 84 0.77 13.49 -33.76
C PRO A 84 0.09 13.07 -32.46
N LYS A 85 -1.01 12.33 -32.52
CA LYS A 85 -1.72 11.82 -31.34
C LYS A 85 -0.86 10.92 -30.44
N ASN A 86 0.21 10.35 -30.96
CA ASN A 86 1.10 9.41 -30.27
C ASN A 86 2.45 10.03 -29.88
N HIS A 87 2.63 11.34 -30.06
CA HIS A 87 3.90 12.04 -29.80
C HIS A 87 4.19 12.22 -28.29
N GLY A 88 3.23 12.06 -27.41
CA GLY A 88 3.40 12.25 -25.95
C GLY A 88 4.41 11.28 -25.36
N VAL A 89 5.35 11.82 -24.54
CA VAL A 89 6.42 11.03 -23.88
C VAL A 89 6.41 11.19 -22.37
N ASN A 90 6.25 12.43 -21.86
CA ASN A 90 6.50 12.76 -20.45
C ASN A 90 5.25 12.80 -19.56
N GLN A 91 4.09 13.10 -20.09
CA GLN A 91 2.84 13.29 -19.33
C GLN A 91 1.91 12.07 -19.39
N LEU A 92 2.48 10.90 -19.63
CA LEU A 92 1.72 9.65 -19.64
C LEU A 92 1.36 9.24 -18.21
N LYS A 93 0.08 8.91 -18.02
CA LYS A 93 -0.40 8.42 -16.73
C LYS A 93 -0.30 6.89 -16.68
N PRO A 94 0.27 6.32 -15.59
CA PRO A 94 0.29 4.88 -15.41
C PRO A 94 -1.14 4.32 -15.29
N THR A 95 -1.36 3.14 -15.84
CA THR A 95 -2.64 2.42 -15.71
C THR A 95 -2.88 2.00 -14.25
N ARG A 96 -1.82 1.57 -13.56
CA ARG A 96 -1.86 1.19 -12.14
C ARG A 96 -1.38 2.33 -11.25
N ASN A 97 -2.12 2.63 -10.19
CA ASN A 97 -1.71 3.64 -9.21
C ASN A 97 -0.56 3.13 -8.32
N LEU A 98 0.07 4.03 -7.58
CA LEU A 98 1.21 3.69 -6.72
C LEU A 98 0.81 2.77 -5.56
N GLN A 99 -0.45 2.80 -5.14
CA GLN A 99 -0.97 1.91 -4.10
C GLN A 99 -1.07 0.46 -4.62
N ALA A 100 -1.57 0.25 -5.83
CA ALA A 100 -1.59 -1.07 -6.45
C ALA A 100 -0.17 -1.64 -6.64
N LEU A 101 0.79 -0.80 -7.02
CA LEU A 101 2.20 -1.19 -7.09
C LEU A 101 2.79 -1.56 -5.72
N ALA A 102 2.35 -0.89 -4.66
CA ALA A 102 2.74 -1.23 -3.29
C ALA A 102 2.23 -2.61 -2.89
N GLU A 103 0.97 -2.89 -3.13
CA GLU A 103 0.33 -4.19 -2.87
C GLU A 103 1.01 -5.32 -3.66
N GLU A 104 1.25 -5.12 -4.95
CA GLU A 104 1.95 -6.07 -5.82
C GLU A 104 3.34 -6.41 -5.28
N ARG A 105 4.14 -5.40 -4.92
CA ARG A 105 5.50 -5.60 -4.44
C ARG A 105 5.55 -6.37 -3.13
N VAL A 106 4.66 -6.02 -2.19
CA VAL A 106 4.56 -6.74 -0.91
C VAL A 106 4.05 -8.16 -1.12
N GLY A 107 3.06 -8.35 -1.98
CA GLY A 107 2.54 -9.68 -2.32
C GLY A 107 3.58 -10.61 -2.93
N ARG A 108 4.49 -10.08 -3.77
CA ARG A 108 5.61 -10.87 -4.31
C ARG A 108 6.65 -11.25 -3.26
N VAL A 109 6.97 -10.33 -2.35
CA VAL A 109 7.93 -10.62 -1.25
C VAL A 109 7.36 -11.60 -0.25
N CYS A 110 6.07 -11.49 0.06
CA CYS A 110 5.37 -12.32 1.04
C CYS A 110 4.43 -13.31 0.35
N GLY A 111 4.95 -14.18 -0.51
CA GLY A 111 4.16 -15.09 -1.35
C GLY A 111 3.26 -16.08 -0.59
N GLY A 112 3.61 -16.44 0.65
CA GLY A 112 2.77 -17.28 1.50
C GLY A 112 1.61 -16.55 2.19
N LEU A 113 1.56 -15.22 2.10
CA LEU A 113 0.53 -14.40 2.71
C LEU A 113 -0.39 -13.81 1.63
N ARG A 114 -1.62 -13.50 2.00
CA ARG A 114 -2.58 -12.85 1.09
C ARG A 114 -2.80 -11.40 1.45
N VAL A 115 -2.83 -10.54 0.45
CA VAL A 115 -3.11 -9.11 0.61
C VAL A 115 -4.60 -8.91 0.84
N LEU A 116 -4.95 -8.30 1.98
CA LEU A 116 -6.33 -7.92 2.26
C LEU A 116 -6.62 -6.52 1.74
N ASN A 117 -5.80 -5.54 2.12
CA ASN A 117 -5.97 -4.15 1.75
C ASN A 117 -4.70 -3.35 2.04
N SER A 118 -4.69 -2.07 1.69
CA SER A 118 -3.58 -1.16 1.96
C SER A 118 -4.06 0.26 2.24
N TYR A 119 -3.19 1.08 2.83
CA TYR A 119 -3.48 2.49 3.09
C TYR A 119 -2.21 3.33 3.08
N TRP A 120 -2.37 4.59 2.75
CA TRP A 120 -1.32 5.58 2.76
C TRP A 120 -0.95 5.98 4.20
N VAL A 121 0.35 6.09 4.48
CA VAL A 121 0.87 6.53 5.78
C VAL A 121 1.69 7.81 5.71
N GLY A 122 2.34 8.09 4.59
CA GLY A 122 3.13 9.29 4.41
C GLY A 122 3.69 9.43 3.00
N GLN A 123 4.29 10.56 2.73
CA GLN A 123 4.99 10.80 1.47
C GLN A 123 6.04 11.90 1.61
N ASP A 124 7.05 11.83 0.77
CA ASP A 124 8.02 12.90 0.52
C ASP A 124 8.04 13.26 -0.98
N ASN A 125 9.01 14.06 -1.39
CA ASN A 125 9.14 14.42 -2.81
C ASN A 125 9.46 13.24 -3.71
N THR A 126 10.17 12.23 -3.19
CA THR A 126 10.66 11.08 -3.95
C THR A 126 9.77 9.85 -3.81
N TYR A 127 9.23 9.61 -2.62
CA TYR A 127 8.50 8.38 -2.30
C TYR A 127 7.12 8.64 -1.72
N LYS A 128 6.21 7.68 -1.96
CA LYS A 128 5.00 7.46 -1.16
C LYS A 128 5.16 6.19 -0.33
N TYR A 129 4.67 6.22 0.90
CA TYR A 129 4.74 5.13 1.86
C TYR A 129 3.36 4.56 2.11
N TYR A 130 3.24 3.24 1.97
CA TYR A 130 2.00 2.51 2.19
C TYR A 130 2.22 1.41 3.22
N GLU A 131 1.22 1.15 4.01
CA GLU A 131 1.10 -0.06 4.82
C GLU A 131 0.11 -1.00 4.16
N VAL A 132 0.52 -2.25 4.01
CA VAL A 132 -0.26 -3.32 3.39
C VAL A 132 -0.64 -4.31 4.48
N ILE A 133 -1.93 -4.60 4.56
CA ILE A 133 -2.49 -5.57 5.49
C ILE A 133 -2.41 -6.94 4.83
N LEU A 134 -1.67 -7.84 5.45
CA LEU A 134 -1.52 -9.21 5.01
C LEU A 134 -2.21 -10.18 5.97
N ILE A 135 -2.65 -11.29 5.43
CA ILE A 135 -3.31 -12.36 6.18
C ILE A 135 -2.63 -13.68 5.86
N ASP A 136 -2.40 -14.46 6.91
CA ASP A 136 -1.95 -15.85 6.78
C ASP A 136 -3.17 -16.76 6.55
N PRO A 137 -3.34 -17.31 5.33
CA PRO A 137 -4.50 -18.14 5.01
C PRO A 137 -4.48 -19.52 5.68
N PHE A 138 -3.33 -19.96 6.20
CA PHE A 138 -3.19 -21.26 6.86
C PHE A 138 -3.41 -21.19 8.37
N HIS A 139 -3.40 -19.98 8.95
CA HIS A 139 -3.55 -19.82 10.38
C HIS A 139 -4.97 -20.18 10.84
N LYS A 140 -5.10 -21.00 11.88
CA LYS A 140 -6.41 -21.46 12.41
C LYS A 140 -7.34 -20.32 12.81
N ALA A 141 -6.79 -19.23 13.39
CA ALA A 141 -7.57 -18.06 13.79
C ALA A 141 -8.20 -17.31 12.61
N ILE A 142 -7.66 -17.44 11.40
CA ILE A 142 -8.20 -16.87 10.16
C ILE A 142 -9.23 -17.85 9.56
N ARG A 143 -8.89 -19.11 9.46
CA ARG A 143 -9.78 -20.14 8.84
C ARG A 143 -11.09 -20.31 9.59
N ARG A 144 -11.11 -20.10 10.90
CA ARG A 144 -12.29 -20.21 11.77
C ARG A 144 -13.10 -18.92 11.89
N ASP A 145 -12.59 -17.78 11.40
CA ASP A 145 -13.28 -16.50 11.49
C ASP A 145 -14.19 -16.29 10.27
N PRO A 146 -15.52 -16.31 10.44
CA PRO A 146 -16.47 -16.19 9.32
C PRO A 146 -16.35 -14.85 8.58
N LYS A 147 -15.79 -13.82 9.21
CA LYS A 147 -15.59 -12.50 8.58
C LYS A 147 -14.42 -12.43 7.61
N VAL A 148 -13.47 -13.37 7.70
CA VAL A 148 -12.20 -13.31 6.98
C VAL A 148 -11.87 -14.62 6.25
N ASN A 149 -12.53 -15.74 6.59
CA ASN A 149 -12.21 -17.07 6.03
C ASN A 149 -12.37 -17.16 4.50
N TRP A 150 -13.12 -16.26 3.88
CA TRP A 150 -13.28 -16.15 2.43
C TRP A 150 -11.94 -15.99 1.71
N ILE A 151 -10.95 -15.35 2.36
CA ILE A 151 -9.61 -15.13 1.77
C ILE A 151 -8.82 -16.45 1.65
N CYS A 152 -9.21 -17.49 2.39
CA CYS A 152 -8.57 -18.79 2.34
C CYS A 152 -8.94 -19.60 1.08
N ASN A 153 -10.01 -19.24 0.38
CA ASN A 153 -10.49 -19.97 -0.80
C ASN A 153 -9.56 -19.78 -2.01
N GLY A 154 -9.36 -20.84 -2.79
CA GLY A 154 -8.43 -20.86 -3.93
C GLY A 154 -8.81 -19.90 -5.08
N VAL A 155 -10.09 -19.54 -5.21
CA VAL A 155 -10.59 -18.60 -6.23
C VAL A 155 -9.91 -17.23 -6.17
N PHE A 156 -9.47 -16.80 -4.97
CA PHE A 156 -8.73 -15.54 -4.81
C PHE A 156 -7.28 -15.58 -5.32
N LEU A 157 -6.72 -16.75 -5.56
CA LEU A 157 -5.40 -16.90 -6.21
C LEU A 157 -5.45 -16.45 -7.68
N CYS A 158 -6.55 -16.73 -8.38
CA CYS A 158 -6.73 -16.32 -9.77
C CYS A 158 -6.83 -14.80 -9.97
N ALA A 159 -7.52 -14.09 -9.09
CA ALA A 159 -7.72 -12.65 -9.22
C ALA A 159 -6.43 -11.84 -9.03
N SER A 160 -5.50 -12.31 -8.20
CA SER A 160 -4.19 -11.67 -8.01
C SER A 160 -3.19 -12.00 -9.13
N PHE A 161 -3.39 -13.09 -9.89
CA PHE A 161 -2.54 -13.46 -11.02
C PHE A 161 -2.98 -12.88 -12.37
N GLN A 162 -4.24 -12.46 -12.53
CA GLN A 162 -4.73 -11.83 -13.76
C GLN A 162 -4.12 -10.45 -14.05
N PHE A 163 -3.35 -9.88 -13.11
CA PHE A 163 -2.59 -8.65 -13.34
C PHE A 163 -1.12 -8.87 -13.75
N CYS A 164 -0.72 -10.10 -14.04
CA CYS A 164 0.65 -10.46 -14.42
C CYS A 164 0.84 -10.86 -15.88
N SER A 165 -0.15 -10.66 -16.75
CA SER A 165 0.00 -10.82 -18.21
C SER A 165 0.01 -9.48 -18.91
#